data_1a18d3910911b31200598fafe2641c98
#
_entry.id   1a18d3910911b31200598fafe2641c98
#
_cell.length_a   1.000
_cell.length_b   1.000
_cell.length_c   1.000
_cell.angle_alpha   90.00
_cell.angle_beta   90.00
_cell.angle_gamma   90.00
#
_symmetry.space_group_name_H-M   'P 1'
#
loop_
_entity.id
_entity.type
_entity.pdbx_description
1 polymer ?
#
loop_
_entity_poly.entity_id
_entity_poly.type
_entity_poly.pdbx_seq_one_letter_code
_entity_poly.pdbx_strand_id
1 'polypeptide(L)'
;MSHNATTMANPGPLGLLGFGMTTVLLNLHNAGLIPLSIMIVAMGIALGGLAQIIAGIRELCQGNTFGGTAFTAYGLFWWSLVIIWANPFEGIESADHVAMGWYLLLWGVFTLFMFIGTLKHNKATQVVFGSLTILFFLLAAGDFTGNHMITTIAGIEGIFCGLSAIYASMGQILNAEYGKTVMPLG
;
A
#
# COMPACT_ATOMS: atom_id res chain seq x y z
N MET A 1 3.36 -42.39 -11.88
CA MET A 1 3.28 -41.07 -12.58
C MET A 1 3.46 -40.00 -11.54
N SER A 2 4.63 -39.38 -11.43
CA SER A 2 4.87 -38.28 -10.52
C SER A 2 4.17 -37.06 -11.09
N HIS A 3 3.08 -36.61 -10.45
CA HIS A 3 2.54 -35.29 -10.69
C HIS A 3 3.64 -34.28 -10.30
N ASN A 4 4.33 -33.71 -11.28
CA ASN A 4 5.06 -32.48 -11.05
C ASN A 4 4.04 -31.44 -10.52
N ALA A 5 4.06 -31.19 -9.23
CA ALA A 5 3.31 -30.07 -8.67
C ALA A 5 3.83 -28.81 -9.36
N THR A 6 3.02 -28.23 -10.24
CA THR A 6 3.34 -26.93 -10.85
C THR A 6 3.40 -25.92 -9.72
N THR A 7 4.61 -25.43 -9.41
CA THR A 7 4.78 -24.33 -8.45
C THR A 7 4.01 -23.12 -8.97
N MET A 8 2.99 -22.70 -8.23
CA MET A 8 2.21 -21.52 -8.61
C MET A 8 3.09 -20.27 -8.51
N ALA A 9 2.91 -19.34 -9.45
CA ALA A 9 3.64 -18.07 -9.43
C ALA A 9 3.31 -17.27 -8.17
N ASN A 10 4.31 -16.55 -7.64
CA ASN A 10 4.15 -15.66 -6.48
C ASN A 10 3.42 -14.36 -6.90
N PRO A 11 2.23 -14.07 -6.38
CA PRO A 11 1.51 -12.82 -6.69
C PRO A 11 2.01 -11.61 -5.88
N GLY A 12 2.77 -11.83 -4.82
CA GLY A 12 3.25 -10.79 -3.90
C GLY A 12 3.97 -9.62 -4.59
N PRO A 13 4.87 -9.85 -5.55
CA PRO A 13 5.52 -8.76 -6.29
C PRO A 13 4.55 -7.79 -6.96
N LEU A 14 3.48 -8.29 -7.57
CA LEU A 14 2.46 -7.45 -8.20
C LEU A 14 1.74 -6.58 -7.17
N GLY A 15 1.36 -7.16 -6.03
CA GLY A 15 0.72 -6.43 -4.94
C GLY A 15 1.63 -5.34 -4.35
N LEU A 16 2.89 -5.66 -4.09
CA LEU A 16 3.88 -4.71 -3.59
C LEU A 16 4.17 -3.59 -4.59
N LEU A 17 4.27 -3.91 -5.89
CA LEU A 17 4.47 -2.91 -6.93
C LEU A 17 3.28 -1.96 -7.03
N GLY A 18 2.06 -2.52 -7.03
CA GLY A 18 0.81 -1.75 -7.07
C GLY A 18 0.70 -0.78 -5.92
N PHE A 19 0.97 -1.24 -4.72
CA PHE A 19 1.06 -0.41 -3.53
C PHE A 19 2.17 0.65 -3.66
N GLY A 20 3.39 0.23 -3.93
CA GLY A 20 4.57 1.10 -3.87
C GLY A 20 4.52 2.26 -4.86
N MET A 21 4.23 2.00 -6.14
CA MET A 21 4.17 3.05 -7.17
C MET A 21 3.05 4.07 -6.88
N THR A 22 1.87 3.59 -6.48
CA THR A 22 0.74 4.47 -6.20
C THR A 22 0.99 5.29 -4.93
N THR A 23 1.59 4.68 -3.91
CA THR A 23 1.98 5.36 -2.66
C THR A 23 3.02 6.46 -2.91
N VAL A 24 4.05 6.20 -3.73
CA VAL A 24 5.02 7.25 -4.10
C VAL A 24 4.31 8.43 -4.75
N LEU A 25 3.46 8.19 -5.75
CA LEU A 25 2.78 9.27 -6.48
C LEU A 25 1.87 10.11 -5.58
N LEU A 26 1.08 9.48 -4.71
CA LEU A 26 0.24 10.22 -3.77
C LEU A 26 1.09 11.02 -2.77
N ASN A 27 2.19 10.45 -2.31
CA ASN A 27 3.00 11.11 -1.30
C ASN A 27 3.92 12.20 -1.88
N LEU A 28 4.22 12.20 -3.18
CA LEU A 28 4.75 13.38 -3.87
C LEU A 28 3.76 14.57 -3.78
N HIS A 29 2.44 14.29 -3.84
CA HIS A 29 1.43 15.30 -3.61
C HIS A 29 1.41 15.75 -2.15
N ASN A 30 1.34 14.83 -1.19
CA ASN A 30 1.32 15.14 0.24
C ASN A 30 2.56 15.94 0.69
N ALA A 31 3.73 15.67 0.08
CA ALA A 31 4.96 16.42 0.29
C ALA A 31 4.97 17.82 -0.39
N GLY A 32 3.93 18.18 -1.13
CA GLY A 32 3.83 19.46 -1.83
C GLY A 32 4.65 19.56 -3.11
N LEU A 33 5.18 18.44 -3.63
CA LEU A 33 6.03 18.44 -4.83
C LEU A 33 5.24 18.46 -6.14
N ILE A 34 4.04 17.87 -6.16
CA ILE A 34 3.12 17.86 -7.31
C ILE A 34 1.68 18.09 -6.85
N PRO A 35 0.79 18.66 -7.68
CA PRO A 35 -0.62 18.75 -7.35
C PRO A 35 -1.31 17.38 -7.40
N LEU A 36 -2.44 17.26 -6.67
CA LEU A 36 -3.35 16.13 -6.88
C LEU A 36 -3.89 16.18 -8.30
N SER A 37 -3.75 15.09 -9.04
CA SER A 37 -4.11 15.05 -10.44
C SER A 37 -4.79 13.73 -10.83
N ILE A 38 -5.42 13.72 -12.00
CA ILE A 38 -6.03 12.51 -12.56
C ILE A 38 -5.05 11.34 -12.68
N MET A 39 -3.74 11.62 -12.80
CA MET A 39 -2.71 10.58 -12.83
C MET A 39 -2.69 9.78 -11.52
N ILE A 40 -2.77 10.45 -10.37
CA ILE A 40 -2.78 9.78 -9.06
C ILE A 40 -4.08 8.98 -8.90
N VAL A 41 -5.20 9.55 -9.32
CA VAL A 41 -6.52 8.88 -9.30
C VAL A 41 -6.51 7.63 -10.17
N ALA A 42 -6.01 7.73 -11.40
CA ALA A 42 -5.91 6.60 -12.34
C ALA A 42 -5.02 5.48 -11.78
N MET A 43 -3.87 5.84 -11.18
CA MET A 43 -2.99 4.86 -10.53
C MET A 43 -3.66 4.24 -9.29
N GLY A 44 -4.42 5.01 -8.53
CA GLY A 44 -5.22 4.52 -7.41
C GLY A 44 -6.28 3.50 -7.84
N ILE A 45 -6.91 3.70 -8.99
CA ILE A 45 -7.89 2.74 -9.54
C ILE A 45 -7.21 1.49 -10.08
N ALA A 46 -6.21 1.68 -10.96
CA ALA A 46 -5.65 0.59 -11.75
C ALA A 46 -4.62 -0.23 -10.93
N LEU A 47 -3.53 0.41 -10.52
CA LEU A 47 -2.41 -0.32 -9.95
C LEU A 47 -2.54 -0.46 -8.43
N GLY A 48 -2.82 0.64 -7.72
CA GLY A 48 -3.05 0.61 -6.28
C GLY A 48 -4.29 -0.22 -5.91
N GLY A 49 -5.39 -0.07 -6.65
CA GLY A 49 -6.63 -0.79 -6.42
C GLY A 49 -6.66 -2.17 -7.07
N LEU A 50 -6.92 -2.22 -8.37
CA LEU A 50 -7.22 -3.48 -9.08
C LEU A 50 -6.09 -4.49 -9.02
N ALA A 51 -4.83 -4.08 -9.27
CA ALA A 51 -3.72 -5.01 -9.28
C ALA A 51 -3.45 -5.60 -7.88
N GLN A 52 -3.59 -4.80 -6.80
CA GLN A 52 -3.49 -5.31 -5.44
C GLN A 52 -4.64 -6.28 -5.10
N ILE A 53 -5.87 -5.99 -5.50
CA ILE A 53 -7.01 -6.91 -5.29
C ILE A 53 -6.75 -8.24 -5.99
N ILE A 54 -6.30 -8.22 -7.26
CA ILE A 54 -5.94 -9.43 -8.01
C ILE A 54 -4.85 -10.21 -7.27
N ALA A 55 -3.79 -9.55 -6.83
CA ALA A 55 -2.71 -10.17 -6.07
C ALA A 55 -3.24 -10.80 -4.77
N GLY A 56 -4.08 -10.08 -4.03
CA GLY A 56 -4.67 -10.56 -2.78
C GLY A 56 -5.56 -11.79 -2.96
N ILE A 57 -6.43 -11.79 -3.98
CA ILE A 57 -7.25 -12.96 -4.30
C ILE A 57 -6.37 -14.16 -4.65
N ARG A 58 -5.29 -13.96 -5.42
CA ARG A 58 -4.36 -15.05 -5.75
C ARG A 58 -3.62 -15.58 -4.51
N GLU A 59 -3.22 -14.72 -3.59
CA GLU A 59 -2.63 -15.11 -2.30
C GLU A 59 -3.60 -15.96 -1.47
N LEU A 60 -4.88 -15.55 -1.36
CA LEU A 60 -5.93 -16.32 -0.68
C LEU A 60 -6.10 -17.71 -1.31
N CYS A 61 -6.15 -17.79 -2.65
CA CYS A 61 -6.25 -19.06 -3.38
C CYS A 61 -5.03 -19.98 -3.14
N GLN A 62 -3.88 -19.42 -2.76
CA GLN A 62 -2.67 -20.15 -2.42
C GLN A 62 -2.54 -20.47 -0.92
N GLY A 63 -3.56 -20.11 -0.11
CA GLY A 63 -3.57 -20.34 1.33
C GLY A 63 -2.76 -19.31 2.14
N ASN A 64 -2.27 -18.24 1.53
CA ASN A 64 -1.58 -17.16 2.23
C ASN A 64 -2.59 -16.14 2.78
N THR A 65 -3.06 -16.35 3.99
CA THR A 65 -4.01 -15.45 4.66
C THR A 65 -3.45 -14.04 4.85
N PHE A 66 -2.16 -13.92 5.23
CA PHE A 66 -1.54 -12.62 5.46
C PHE A 66 -1.48 -11.78 4.18
N GLY A 67 -0.85 -12.31 3.14
CA GLY A 67 -0.73 -11.61 1.84
C GLY A 67 -2.09 -11.34 1.21
N GLY A 68 -3.00 -12.31 1.29
CA GLY A 68 -4.35 -12.19 0.77
C GLY A 68 -5.16 -11.08 1.45
N THR A 69 -5.13 -11.03 2.78
CA THR A 69 -5.80 -9.96 3.54
C THR A 69 -5.15 -8.61 3.27
N ALA A 70 -3.82 -8.51 3.33
CA ALA A 70 -3.10 -7.28 3.11
C ALA A 70 -3.41 -6.66 1.74
N PHE A 71 -3.12 -7.39 0.66
CA PHE A 71 -3.27 -6.85 -0.68
C PHE A 71 -4.73 -6.56 -1.05
N THR A 72 -5.67 -7.43 -0.66
CA THR A 72 -7.09 -7.17 -0.93
C THR A 72 -7.57 -5.93 -0.16
N ALA A 73 -7.25 -5.82 1.12
CA ALA A 73 -7.68 -4.69 1.94
C ALA A 73 -7.06 -3.37 1.44
N TYR A 74 -5.75 -3.33 1.16
CA TYR A 74 -5.13 -2.10 0.65
C TYR A 74 -5.56 -1.76 -0.78
N GLY A 75 -5.89 -2.74 -1.60
CA GLY A 75 -6.49 -2.48 -2.90
C GLY A 75 -7.87 -1.80 -2.76
N LEU A 76 -8.69 -2.27 -1.81
CA LEU A 76 -9.97 -1.64 -1.48
C LEU A 76 -9.80 -0.29 -0.78
N PHE A 77 -8.74 -0.09 0.02
CA PHE A 77 -8.35 1.22 0.52
C PHE A 77 -8.20 2.23 -0.62
N TRP A 78 -7.42 1.90 -1.66
CA TRP A 78 -7.23 2.79 -2.81
C TRP A 78 -8.54 3.12 -3.52
N TRP A 79 -9.41 2.13 -3.73
CA TRP A 79 -10.70 2.38 -4.36
C TRP A 79 -11.60 3.25 -3.49
N SER A 80 -11.67 2.98 -2.18
CA SER A 80 -12.46 3.81 -1.26
C SER A 80 -11.91 5.25 -1.18
N LEU A 81 -10.59 5.45 -1.19
CA LEU A 81 -9.98 6.77 -1.21
C LEU A 81 -10.33 7.55 -2.49
N VAL A 82 -10.28 6.88 -3.65
CA VAL A 82 -10.70 7.49 -4.93
C VAL A 82 -12.19 7.86 -4.91
N ILE A 83 -13.05 7.01 -4.36
CA ILE A 83 -14.49 7.30 -4.22
C ILE A 83 -14.71 8.50 -3.29
N ILE A 84 -13.98 8.60 -2.18
CA ILE A 84 -14.03 9.76 -1.27
C ILE A 84 -13.67 11.06 -2.02
N TRP A 85 -12.60 11.05 -2.81
CA TRP A 85 -12.20 12.23 -3.59
C TRP A 85 -13.19 12.60 -4.70
N ALA A 86 -13.72 11.61 -5.40
CA ALA A 86 -14.68 11.82 -6.48
C ALA A 86 -16.06 12.25 -5.97
N ASN A 87 -16.42 11.84 -4.76
CA ASN A 87 -17.73 12.07 -4.14
C ASN A 87 -18.91 11.93 -5.13
N PRO A 88 -19.12 10.75 -5.73
CA PRO A 88 -20.09 10.61 -6.82
C PRO A 88 -21.56 10.52 -6.35
N PHE A 89 -21.81 10.62 -5.04
CA PHE A 89 -23.12 10.42 -4.45
C PHE A 89 -23.78 11.77 -4.10
N GLU A 90 -24.84 12.11 -4.82
CA GLU A 90 -25.64 13.31 -4.52
C GLU A 90 -26.31 13.20 -3.14
N GLY A 91 -26.34 14.31 -2.41
CA GLY A 91 -26.96 14.39 -1.07
C GLY A 91 -26.13 13.81 0.08
N ILE A 92 -24.94 13.34 -0.19
CA ILE A 92 -23.96 12.94 0.84
C ILE A 92 -22.87 14.01 0.91
N GLU A 93 -22.64 14.51 2.11
CA GLU A 93 -21.57 15.51 2.34
C GLU A 93 -20.20 14.90 2.05
N SER A 94 -19.30 15.71 1.49
CA SER A 94 -17.90 15.31 1.30
C SER A 94 -17.21 15.14 2.65
N ALA A 95 -16.25 14.20 2.69
CA ALA A 95 -15.47 13.96 3.90
C ALA A 95 -14.65 15.21 4.26
N ASP A 96 -14.87 15.74 5.47
CA ASP A 96 -14.04 16.78 6.05
C ASP A 96 -12.74 16.21 6.64
N HIS A 97 -11.88 17.08 7.15
CA HIS A 97 -10.62 16.68 7.77
C HIS A 97 -10.81 15.74 8.97
N VAL A 98 -11.87 15.91 9.75
CA VAL A 98 -12.12 15.03 10.91
C VAL A 98 -12.52 13.64 10.45
N ALA A 99 -13.39 13.54 9.45
CA ALA A 99 -13.79 12.27 8.85
C ALA A 99 -12.58 11.56 8.20
N MET A 100 -11.73 12.29 7.47
CA MET A 100 -10.51 11.75 6.89
C MET A 100 -9.51 11.31 7.97
N GLY A 101 -9.36 12.06 9.05
CA GLY A 101 -8.55 11.69 10.20
C GLY A 101 -8.95 10.33 10.79
N TRP A 102 -10.25 10.10 11.01
CA TRP A 102 -10.77 8.82 11.49
C TRP A 102 -10.57 7.68 10.48
N TYR A 103 -10.82 7.94 9.20
CA TYR A 103 -10.58 6.98 8.14
C TYR A 103 -9.12 6.50 8.14
N LEU A 104 -8.16 7.43 8.14
CA LEU A 104 -6.73 7.13 8.13
C LEU A 104 -6.26 6.49 9.45
N LEU A 105 -6.82 6.89 10.59
CA LEU A 105 -6.52 6.28 11.88
C LEU A 105 -6.90 4.80 11.92
N LEU A 106 -8.07 4.43 11.41
CA LEU A 106 -8.52 3.03 11.34
C LEU A 106 -7.60 2.20 10.44
N TRP A 107 -7.17 2.75 9.30
CA TRP A 107 -6.18 2.10 8.44
C TRP A 107 -4.81 1.99 9.12
N GLY A 108 -4.43 2.97 9.92
CA GLY A 108 -3.23 2.92 10.76
C GLY A 108 -3.27 1.81 11.79
N VAL A 109 -4.40 1.64 12.48
CA VAL A 109 -4.61 0.55 13.44
C VAL A 109 -4.55 -0.82 12.74
N PHE A 110 -5.25 -0.99 11.61
CA PHE A 110 -5.17 -2.21 10.81
C PHE A 110 -3.71 -2.51 10.41
N THR A 111 -3.01 -1.51 9.91
CA THR A 111 -1.62 -1.65 9.45
C THR A 111 -0.66 -1.98 10.60
N LEU A 112 -0.89 -1.45 11.81
CA LEU A 112 -0.11 -1.79 13.00
C LEU A 112 -0.22 -3.29 13.33
N PHE A 113 -1.43 -3.87 13.27
CA PHE A 113 -1.59 -5.31 13.46
C PHE A 113 -0.90 -6.11 12.35
N MET A 114 -1.01 -5.64 11.10
CA MET A 114 -0.30 -6.26 9.97
C MET A 114 1.22 -6.17 10.16
N PHE A 115 1.74 -5.02 10.62
CA PHE A 115 3.17 -4.87 10.93
C PHE A 115 3.64 -5.88 11.99
N ILE A 116 2.88 -6.06 13.08
CA ILE A 116 3.19 -7.08 14.10
C ILE A 116 3.26 -8.48 13.45
N GLY A 117 2.36 -8.77 12.51
CA GLY A 117 2.38 -10.01 11.73
C GLY A 117 3.66 -10.20 10.90
N THR A 118 4.29 -9.10 10.45
CA THR A 118 5.52 -9.17 9.65
C THR A 118 6.78 -9.48 10.44
N LEU A 119 6.75 -9.47 11.77
CA LEU A 119 7.96 -9.67 12.60
C LEU A 119 8.62 -11.04 12.39
N LYS A 120 7.92 -11.99 11.76
CA LYS A 120 8.46 -13.28 11.31
C LYS A 120 8.81 -13.33 9.82
N HIS A 121 8.61 -12.23 9.10
CA HIS A 121 8.93 -12.10 7.67
C HIS A 121 10.35 -11.51 7.49
N ASN A 122 10.78 -11.40 6.22
CA ASN A 122 12.05 -10.75 5.89
C ASN A 122 12.04 -9.25 6.23
N LYS A 123 13.23 -8.65 6.32
CA LYS A 123 13.39 -7.25 6.75
C LYS A 123 12.74 -6.25 5.78
N ALA A 124 12.78 -6.52 4.49
CA ALA A 124 12.13 -5.65 3.50
C ALA A 124 10.62 -5.54 3.78
N THR A 125 9.95 -6.66 4.05
CA THR A 125 8.52 -6.65 4.43
C THR A 125 8.27 -5.90 5.74
N GLN A 126 9.13 -6.10 6.76
CA GLN A 126 9.02 -5.36 8.02
C GLN A 126 9.14 -3.84 7.82
N VAL A 127 10.08 -3.39 6.98
CA VAL A 127 10.25 -1.97 6.65
C VAL A 127 9.00 -1.41 5.97
N VAL A 128 8.44 -2.11 4.97
CA VAL A 128 7.23 -1.67 4.27
C VAL A 128 6.07 -1.45 5.25
N PHE A 129 5.75 -2.44 6.08
CA PHE A 129 4.60 -2.32 6.99
C PHE A 129 4.87 -1.40 8.17
N GLY A 130 6.10 -1.32 8.66
CA GLY A 130 6.49 -0.39 9.73
C GLY A 130 6.38 1.06 9.28
N SER A 131 6.95 1.39 8.10
CA SER A 131 6.84 2.72 7.51
C SER A 131 5.39 3.06 7.16
N LEU A 132 4.62 2.12 6.60
CA LEU A 132 3.20 2.35 6.31
C LEU A 132 2.38 2.65 7.57
N THR A 133 2.70 1.99 8.69
CA THR A 133 2.05 2.29 9.98
C THR A 133 2.30 3.74 10.40
N ILE A 134 3.56 4.18 10.31
CA ILE A 134 3.95 5.57 10.62
C ILE A 134 3.23 6.54 9.68
N LEU A 135 3.21 6.24 8.38
CA LEU A 135 2.54 7.05 7.37
C LEU A 135 1.07 7.31 7.71
N PHE A 136 0.30 6.25 7.99
CA PHE A 136 -1.12 6.40 8.30
C PHE A 136 -1.37 7.24 9.55
N PHE A 137 -0.58 7.04 10.62
CA PHE A 137 -0.72 7.83 11.83
C PHE A 137 -0.32 9.29 11.63
N LEU A 138 0.71 9.58 10.83
CA LEU A 138 1.10 10.96 10.48
C LEU A 138 0.02 11.63 9.64
N LEU A 139 -0.53 10.95 8.63
CA LEU A 139 -1.61 11.49 7.82
C LEU A 139 -2.86 11.77 8.67
N ALA A 140 -3.25 10.83 9.55
CA ALA A 140 -4.37 11.03 10.47
C ALA A 140 -4.14 12.24 11.39
N ALA A 141 -2.93 12.39 11.94
CA ALA A 141 -2.57 13.53 12.77
C ALA A 141 -2.59 14.85 11.96
N GLY A 142 -2.14 14.83 10.72
CA GLY A 142 -2.21 15.97 9.81
C GLY A 142 -3.64 16.44 9.58
N ASP A 143 -4.54 15.50 9.29
CA ASP A 143 -5.96 15.79 9.09
C ASP A 143 -6.65 16.28 10.38
N PHE A 144 -6.50 15.58 11.52
CA PHE A 144 -7.10 16.01 12.77
C PHE A 144 -6.65 17.40 13.24
N THR A 145 -5.42 17.77 12.94
CA THR A 145 -4.85 19.06 13.39
C THR A 145 -4.94 20.17 12.34
N GLY A 146 -5.23 19.82 11.08
CA GLY A 146 -5.14 20.75 9.95
C GLY A 146 -3.72 21.28 9.71
N ASN A 147 -2.69 20.61 10.22
CA ASN A 147 -1.30 21.07 10.16
C ASN A 147 -0.60 20.58 8.91
N HIS A 148 -0.45 21.45 7.93
CA HIS A 148 0.24 21.14 6.67
C HIS A 148 1.68 20.66 6.82
N MET A 149 2.41 21.05 7.87
CA MET A 149 3.77 20.56 8.10
C MET A 149 3.75 19.06 8.42
N ILE A 150 2.79 18.58 9.21
CA ILE A 150 2.64 17.16 9.52
C ILE A 150 2.33 16.37 8.24
N THR A 151 1.43 16.88 7.39
CA THR A 151 1.11 16.28 6.10
C THR A 151 2.33 16.24 5.17
N THR A 152 3.16 17.29 5.16
CA THR A 152 4.41 17.31 4.37
C THR A 152 5.40 16.25 4.88
N ILE A 153 5.57 16.14 6.20
CA ILE A 153 6.43 15.11 6.81
C ILE A 153 5.89 13.71 6.47
N ALA A 154 4.57 13.50 6.57
CA ALA A 154 3.93 12.27 6.16
C ALA A 154 4.19 11.95 4.67
N GLY A 155 4.13 12.97 3.80
CA GLY A 155 4.46 12.81 2.38
C GLY A 155 5.90 12.34 2.14
N ILE A 156 6.87 12.93 2.84
CA ILE A 156 8.29 12.51 2.73
C ILE A 156 8.45 11.07 3.22
N GLU A 157 7.87 10.72 4.36
CA GLU A 157 7.86 9.36 4.90
C GLU A 157 7.16 8.39 3.94
N GLY A 158 6.04 8.79 3.37
CA GLY A 158 5.28 7.96 2.43
C GLY A 158 6.00 7.70 1.11
N ILE A 159 6.85 8.62 0.63
CA ILE A 159 7.75 8.35 -0.51
C ILE A 159 8.73 7.24 -0.12
N PHE A 160 9.33 7.28 1.06
CA PHE A 160 10.20 6.22 1.55
C PHE A 160 9.45 4.89 1.66
N CYS A 161 8.25 4.88 2.23
CA CYS A 161 7.39 3.70 2.33
C CYS A 161 7.13 3.07 0.95
N GLY A 162 6.69 3.88 -0.02
CA GLY A 162 6.41 3.40 -1.37
C GLY A 162 7.65 2.86 -2.09
N LEU A 163 8.80 3.55 -1.97
CA LEU A 163 10.07 3.07 -2.53
C LEU A 163 10.54 1.76 -1.88
N SER A 164 10.34 1.57 -0.58
CA SER A 164 10.66 0.32 0.11
C SER A 164 9.83 -0.86 -0.42
N ALA A 165 8.56 -0.63 -0.75
CA ALA A 165 7.70 -1.65 -1.35
C ALA A 165 8.09 -1.97 -2.79
N ILE A 166 8.48 -0.96 -3.59
CA ILE A 166 9.03 -1.17 -4.93
C ILE A 166 10.31 -2.01 -4.84
N TYR A 167 11.21 -1.68 -3.91
CA TYR A 167 12.43 -2.47 -3.66
C TYR A 167 12.10 -3.92 -3.33
N ALA A 168 11.17 -4.15 -2.40
CA ALA A 168 10.75 -5.50 -2.00
C ALA A 168 10.13 -6.29 -3.16
N SER A 169 9.33 -5.62 -4.02
CA SER A 169 8.77 -6.20 -5.23
C SER A 169 9.87 -6.62 -6.23
N MET A 170 10.75 -5.67 -6.58
CA MET A 170 11.82 -5.91 -7.55
C MET A 170 12.81 -6.97 -7.05
N GLY A 171 13.11 -6.96 -5.74
CA GLY A 171 13.96 -7.99 -5.13
C GLY A 171 13.36 -9.39 -5.29
N GLN A 172 12.07 -9.57 -5.06
CA GLN A 172 11.41 -10.86 -5.25
C GLN A 172 11.44 -11.31 -6.71
N ILE A 173 11.16 -10.40 -7.67
CA ILE A 173 11.17 -10.71 -9.10
C ILE A 173 12.58 -11.10 -9.57
N LEU A 174 13.58 -10.26 -9.29
CA LEU A 174 14.93 -10.50 -9.76
C LEU A 174 15.55 -11.74 -9.12
N ASN A 175 15.32 -11.96 -7.82
CA ASN A 175 15.84 -13.15 -7.14
C ASN A 175 15.22 -14.44 -7.70
N ALA A 176 13.93 -14.42 -8.05
CA ALA A 176 13.27 -15.54 -8.67
C ALA A 176 13.76 -15.79 -10.09
N GLU A 177 13.91 -14.74 -10.92
CA GLU A 177 14.33 -14.84 -12.31
C GLU A 177 15.77 -15.34 -12.44
N TYR A 178 16.67 -14.85 -11.57
CA TYR A 178 18.08 -15.28 -11.57
C TYR A 178 18.34 -16.56 -10.77
N GLY A 179 17.36 -17.09 -10.03
CA GLY A 179 17.52 -18.27 -9.17
C GLY A 179 18.54 -18.08 -8.04
N LYS A 180 18.87 -16.85 -7.68
CA LYS A 180 19.81 -16.50 -6.61
C LYS A 180 19.49 -15.11 -6.03
N THR A 181 20.02 -14.82 -4.85
CA THR A 181 19.88 -13.50 -4.26
C THR A 181 20.68 -12.46 -5.05
N VAL A 182 19.98 -11.63 -5.82
CA VAL A 182 20.51 -10.43 -6.53
C VAL A 182 20.27 -9.19 -5.69
N MET A 183 19.08 -9.09 -5.09
CA MET A 183 18.72 -8.01 -4.16
C MET A 183 18.40 -8.62 -2.79
N PRO A 184 19.15 -8.24 -1.74
CA PRO A 184 18.89 -8.78 -0.39
C PRO A 184 17.57 -8.25 0.17
N LEU A 185 16.76 -9.14 0.73
CA LEU A 185 15.48 -8.78 1.37
C LEU A 185 15.54 -8.92 2.91
N GLY A 186 16.62 -9.47 3.44
CA GLY A 186 16.85 -9.65 4.88
C GLY A 186 16.26 -10.93 5.48
#